data_eb0f372fda7f1e6912fca73e244d9638
#
_entry.id   eb0f372fda7f1e6912fca73e244d9638
#
_cell.length_a   1.000
_cell.length_b   1.000
_cell.length_c   1.000
_cell.angle_alpha   90.00
_cell.angle_beta   90.00
_cell.angle_gamma   90.00
#
_symmetry.space_group_name_H-M   'P 1'
#
loop_
_entity.id
_entity.type
_entity.pdbx_description
1 polymer ?
#
loop_
_entity_poly.entity_id
_entity_poly.type
_entity_poly.pdbx_seq_one_letter_code
_entity_poly.pdbx_strand_id
1 'polypeptide(L)'
;MNETECTQCGRIHKHLQEIRNKYPDYHCKPVWGTGSLNSRICIFGLAPGLHGANKTGIPFTADFSGQLIREIIEELDLDEYFITNVVRCYPEKNLPQTSEKNNCQTYNFQELSRLQNLKVIITLGEVAYRQIIKLYDIEYNTHKFKHGNVVKLNEKINLISSYHCSKLNINTHKI
;
A
#
# COMPACT_ATOMS: atom_id res chain seq x y z
N MET A 1 -0.85 -18.19 -12.02
CA MET A 1 0.45 -17.98 -11.37
C MET A 1 0.23 -18.09 -9.87
N ASN A 2 1.12 -18.81 -9.20
CA ASN A 2 1.05 -18.91 -7.74
C ASN A 2 1.44 -17.53 -7.19
N GLU A 3 0.48 -16.79 -6.63
CA GLU A 3 0.66 -15.39 -6.17
C GLU A 3 1.80 -15.25 -5.15
N THR A 4 2.16 -16.34 -4.47
CA THR A 4 3.22 -16.38 -3.45
C THR A 4 4.65 -16.33 -4.01
N GLU A 5 4.86 -16.46 -5.31
CA GLU A 5 6.19 -16.59 -5.95
C GLU A 5 6.40 -15.66 -7.14
N CYS A 6 5.84 -14.44 -7.09
CA CYS A 6 6.03 -13.45 -8.15
C CYS A 6 7.52 -13.06 -8.29
N THR A 7 8.07 -13.21 -9.49
CA THR A 7 9.45 -12.85 -9.83
C THR A 7 9.58 -11.78 -10.90
N GLN A 8 8.51 -11.04 -11.20
CA GLN A 8 8.47 -10.05 -12.28
C GLN A 8 9.47 -8.89 -12.12
N CYS A 9 9.93 -8.63 -10.89
CA CYS A 9 10.85 -7.53 -10.57
C CYS A 9 12.22 -8.08 -10.19
N GLY A 10 13.10 -8.33 -11.17
CA GLY A 10 14.41 -8.96 -10.95
C GLY A 10 15.26 -8.24 -9.89
N ARG A 11 15.28 -6.89 -9.87
CA ARG A 11 15.99 -6.09 -8.86
C ARG A 11 15.45 -6.37 -7.45
N ILE A 12 14.13 -6.32 -7.25
CA ILE A 12 13.52 -6.59 -5.94
C ILE A 12 13.74 -8.05 -5.55
N HIS A 13 13.59 -8.99 -6.49
CA HIS A 13 13.79 -10.41 -6.21
C HIS A 13 15.21 -10.68 -5.68
N LYS A 14 16.25 -10.16 -6.36
CA LYS A 14 17.64 -10.25 -5.91
C LYS A 14 17.82 -9.63 -4.52
N HIS A 15 17.27 -8.43 -4.31
CA HIS A 15 17.34 -7.74 -3.04
C HIS A 15 16.68 -8.55 -1.90
N LEU A 16 15.51 -9.15 -2.15
CA LEU A 16 14.84 -10.01 -1.15
C LEU A 16 15.65 -11.26 -0.81
N GLN A 17 16.42 -11.83 -1.75
CA GLN A 17 17.34 -12.92 -1.47
C GLN A 17 18.47 -12.50 -0.53
N GLU A 18 19.06 -11.33 -0.74
CA GLU A 18 20.09 -10.75 0.12
C GLU A 18 19.54 -10.48 1.54
N ILE A 19 18.33 -9.94 1.64
CA ILE A 19 17.64 -9.71 2.93
C ILE A 19 17.36 -11.02 3.63
N ARG A 20 16.90 -12.06 2.94
CA ARG A 20 16.63 -13.38 3.52
C ARG A 20 17.90 -14.03 4.07
N ASN A 21 19.03 -13.87 3.41
CA ASN A 21 20.31 -14.36 3.93
C ASN A 21 20.71 -13.67 5.25
N LYS A 22 20.38 -12.37 5.37
CA LYS A 22 20.66 -11.59 6.59
C LYS A 22 19.63 -11.81 7.71
N TYR A 23 18.38 -12.07 7.32
CA TYR A 23 17.25 -12.25 8.23
C TYR A 23 16.44 -13.50 7.81
N PRO A 24 16.91 -14.71 8.15
CA PRO A 24 16.29 -15.97 7.69
C PRO A 24 14.83 -16.15 8.09
N ASP A 25 14.44 -15.57 9.23
CA ASP A 25 13.07 -15.67 9.75
C ASP A 25 12.09 -14.65 9.13
N TYR A 26 12.57 -13.77 8.23
CA TYR A 26 11.71 -12.78 7.59
C TYR A 26 10.94 -13.43 6.44
N HIS A 27 9.71 -12.98 6.23
CA HIS A 27 8.85 -13.43 5.13
C HIS A 27 9.52 -13.29 3.76
N CYS A 28 10.09 -12.11 3.46
CA CYS A 28 10.86 -11.82 2.23
C CYS A 28 10.21 -12.34 0.93
N LYS A 29 8.90 -12.21 0.82
CA LYS A 29 8.05 -12.59 -0.31
C LYS A 29 7.05 -11.48 -0.60
N PRO A 30 6.25 -11.58 -1.69
CA PRO A 30 5.14 -10.66 -1.90
C PRO A 30 4.18 -10.62 -0.71
N VAL A 31 3.82 -9.44 -0.27
CA VAL A 31 2.88 -9.18 0.82
C VAL A 31 1.55 -8.74 0.22
N TRP A 32 0.55 -9.57 0.33
CA TRP A 32 -0.78 -9.36 -0.23
C TRP A 32 -1.65 -8.53 0.70
N GLY A 33 -2.67 -7.89 0.12
CA GLY A 33 -3.66 -7.16 0.92
C GLY A 33 -4.43 -8.09 1.85
N THR A 34 -4.83 -7.56 3.01
CA THR A 34 -5.58 -8.27 4.04
C THR A 34 -6.77 -7.45 4.51
N GLY A 35 -7.79 -8.13 5.03
CA GLY A 35 -9.01 -7.53 5.56
C GLY A 35 -10.28 -8.10 4.96
N SER A 36 -11.40 -7.45 5.20
CA SER A 36 -12.72 -7.90 4.73
C SER A 36 -12.89 -7.62 3.24
N LEU A 37 -13.30 -8.61 2.47
CA LEU A 37 -13.71 -8.42 1.07
C LEU A 37 -15.05 -7.68 0.93
N ASN A 38 -15.82 -7.57 2.01
CA ASN A 38 -17.05 -6.77 2.05
C ASN A 38 -16.78 -5.30 2.38
N SER A 39 -15.51 -4.95 2.60
CA SER A 39 -15.10 -3.62 3.03
C SER A 39 -15.55 -2.51 2.10
N ARG A 40 -15.98 -1.40 2.70
CA ARG A 40 -16.26 -0.14 2.01
C ARG A 40 -15.01 0.76 1.91
N ILE A 41 -13.94 0.43 2.64
CA ILE A 41 -12.72 1.22 2.74
C ILE A 41 -11.51 0.35 2.38
N CYS A 42 -10.67 0.87 1.49
CA CYS A 42 -9.38 0.26 1.15
C CYS A 42 -8.24 1.25 1.43
N ILE A 43 -7.27 0.85 2.25
CA ILE A 43 -6.10 1.66 2.60
C ILE A 43 -4.90 1.20 1.77
N PHE A 44 -4.30 2.12 1.04
CA PHE A 44 -3.12 1.87 0.20
C PHE A 44 -1.87 2.57 0.72
N GLY A 45 -0.84 1.78 1.07
CA GLY A 45 0.52 2.28 1.24
C GLY A 45 1.35 2.16 -0.03
N LEU A 46 2.64 2.45 0.09
CA LEU A 46 3.58 2.35 -1.02
C LEU A 46 4.11 0.92 -1.20
N ALA A 47 4.75 0.38 -0.18
CA ALA A 47 5.45 -0.91 -0.21
C ALA A 47 5.68 -1.42 1.22
N PRO A 48 5.93 -2.74 1.40
CA PRO A 48 6.34 -3.30 2.68
C PRO A 48 7.63 -2.64 3.21
N GLY A 49 7.66 -2.30 4.50
CA GLY A 49 8.88 -1.87 5.19
C GLY A 49 9.76 -3.08 5.57
N LEU A 50 11.08 -2.90 5.66
CA LEU A 50 12.05 -3.97 5.96
C LEU A 50 11.68 -4.76 7.23
N HIS A 51 11.55 -4.05 8.36
CA HIS A 51 11.23 -4.64 9.66
C HIS A 51 9.73 -4.69 9.96
N GLY A 52 8.91 -4.17 9.05
CA GLY A 52 7.46 -4.21 9.06
C GLY A 52 6.90 -5.39 8.28
N ALA A 53 6.10 -5.11 7.28
CA ALA A 53 5.39 -6.10 6.48
C ALA A 53 6.32 -7.09 5.74
N ASN A 54 7.55 -6.70 5.38
CA ASN A 54 8.51 -7.64 4.81
C ASN A 54 9.00 -8.70 5.83
N LYS A 55 8.99 -8.36 7.12
CA LYS A 55 9.27 -9.33 8.19
C LYS A 55 8.09 -10.26 8.43
N THR A 56 6.89 -9.72 8.52
CA THR A 56 5.71 -10.47 9.00
C THR A 56 4.88 -11.13 7.90
N GLY A 57 4.96 -10.64 6.66
CA GLY A 57 4.07 -11.04 5.57
C GLY A 57 2.68 -10.41 5.62
N ILE A 58 2.42 -9.50 6.57
CA ILE A 58 1.12 -8.86 6.78
C ILE A 58 1.27 -7.34 6.60
N PRO A 59 0.46 -6.68 5.75
CA PRO A 59 0.56 -5.24 5.53
C PRO A 59 0.39 -4.43 6.83
N PHE A 60 1.17 -3.39 6.98
CA PHE A 60 1.11 -2.47 8.12
C PHE A 60 1.17 -3.18 9.48
N THR A 61 2.25 -3.94 9.69
CA THR A 61 2.55 -4.58 10.97
C THR A 61 4.02 -4.41 11.33
N ALA A 62 4.34 -4.54 12.61
CA ALA A 62 5.68 -4.59 13.19
C ALA A 62 6.58 -3.36 12.96
N ASP A 63 6.09 -2.28 12.35
CA ASP A 63 6.79 -1.01 12.29
C ASP A 63 5.89 0.15 12.78
N PHE A 64 6.49 1.32 12.95
CA PHE A 64 5.80 2.50 13.50
C PHE A 64 4.54 2.88 12.70
N SER A 65 4.64 2.89 11.37
CA SER A 65 3.49 3.24 10.52
C SER A 65 2.38 2.21 10.62
N GLY A 66 2.75 0.94 10.75
CA GLY A 66 1.82 -0.16 10.92
C GLY A 66 1.10 -0.09 12.26
N GLN A 67 1.82 0.18 13.35
CA GLN A 67 1.22 0.39 14.67
C GLN A 67 0.22 1.53 14.65
N LEU A 68 0.63 2.71 14.18
CA LEU A 68 -0.22 3.89 14.16
C LEU A 68 -1.52 3.69 13.35
N ILE A 69 -1.43 3.07 12.17
CA ILE A 69 -2.64 2.81 11.37
C ILE A 69 -3.58 1.85 12.09
N ARG A 70 -3.06 0.84 12.78
CA ARG A 70 -3.90 -0.10 13.52
C ARG A 70 -4.52 0.52 14.76
N GLU A 71 -3.79 1.36 15.47
CA GLU A 71 -4.32 2.17 16.59
C GLU A 71 -5.46 3.08 16.12
N ILE A 72 -5.30 3.76 14.98
CA ILE A 72 -6.37 4.61 14.40
C ILE A 72 -7.59 3.77 13.97
N ILE A 73 -7.38 2.60 13.37
CA ILE A 73 -8.46 1.69 12.97
C ILE A 73 -9.26 1.23 14.21
N GLU A 74 -8.56 0.88 15.28
CA GLU A 74 -9.17 0.47 16.56
C GLU A 74 -9.90 1.63 17.23
N GLU A 75 -9.29 2.82 17.29
CA GLU A 75 -9.89 4.04 17.88
C GLU A 75 -11.19 4.46 17.14
N LEU A 76 -11.23 4.25 15.82
CA LEU A 76 -12.39 4.57 14.99
C LEU A 76 -13.43 3.43 14.94
N ASP A 77 -13.23 2.33 15.67
CA ASP A 77 -14.10 1.14 15.67
C ASP A 77 -14.41 0.66 14.24
N LEU A 78 -13.36 0.61 13.41
CA LEU A 78 -13.48 0.28 12.01
C LEU A 78 -13.32 -1.23 11.79
N ASP A 79 -14.41 -1.97 11.90
CA ASP A 79 -14.42 -3.43 11.83
C ASP A 79 -14.14 -3.99 10.43
N GLU A 80 -14.61 -3.29 9.39
CA GLU A 80 -14.46 -3.74 8.01
C GLU A 80 -13.59 -2.78 7.20
N TYR A 81 -12.34 -3.15 7.00
CA TYR A 81 -11.40 -2.48 6.10
C TYR A 81 -10.60 -3.50 5.30
N PHE A 82 -10.03 -3.05 4.19
CA PHE A 82 -9.02 -3.78 3.43
C PHE A 82 -7.75 -2.93 3.37
N ILE A 83 -6.59 -3.52 3.59
CA ILE A 83 -5.33 -2.79 3.62
C ILE A 83 -4.28 -3.47 2.75
N THR A 84 -3.58 -2.69 1.93
CA THR A 84 -2.62 -3.19 0.97
C THR A 84 -1.55 -2.14 0.62
N ASN A 85 -0.67 -2.46 -0.33
CA ASN A 85 0.36 -1.57 -0.85
C ASN A 85 0.36 -1.53 -2.38
N VAL A 86 0.84 -0.45 -2.96
CA VAL A 86 1.05 -0.32 -4.42
C VAL A 86 2.04 -1.37 -4.93
N VAL A 87 3.14 -1.62 -4.20
CA VAL A 87 4.14 -2.65 -4.52
C VAL A 87 4.10 -3.72 -3.44
N ARG A 88 4.03 -4.98 -3.85
CA ARG A 88 3.88 -6.13 -2.93
C ARG A 88 5.15 -6.53 -2.20
N CYS A 89 6.30 -6.15 -2.70
CA CYS A 89 7.59 -6.57 -2.19
C CYS A 89 8.36 -5.40 -1.61
N TYR A 90 9.23 -5.66 -0.62
CA TYR A 90 10.13 -4.64 -0.07
C TYR A 90 11.21 -4.24 -1.11
N PRO A 91 11.20 -3.00 -1.62
CA PRO A 91 12.22 -2.53 -2.54
C PRO A 91 13.42 -1.97 -1.76
N GLU A 92 14.58 -1.96 -2.39
CA GLU A 92 15.78 -1.37 -1.82
C GLU A 92 15.53 0.08 -1.35
N LYS A 93 15.95 0.39 -0.11
CA LYS A 93 15.75 1.71 0.54
C LYS A 93 14.28 2.17 0.59
N ASN A 94 13.34 1.23 0.46
CA ASN A 94 11.91 1.53 0.37
C ASN A 94 11.54 2.44 -0.82
N LEU A 95 12.31 2.38 -1.91
CA LEU A 95 12.13 3.20 -3.12
C LEU A 95 11.87 2.32 -4.34
N PRO A 96 10.61 2.00 -4.65
CA PRO A 96 10.27 1.22 -5.83
C PRO A 96 10.46 2.03 -7.12
N GLN A 97 11.02 1.38 -8.14
CA GLN A 97 11.13 1.95 -9.49
C GLN A 97 9.76 2.01 -10.18
N THR A 98 9.67 2.83 -11.24
CA THR A 98 8.42 2.98 -12.00
C THR A 98 7.98 1.65 -12.64
N SER A 99 8.91 0.86 -13.18
CA SER A 99 8.63 -0.48 -13.72
C SER A 99 8.04 -1.42 -12.67
N GLU A 100 8.56 -1.39 -11.45
CA GLU A 100 8.09 -2.25 -10.34
C GLU A 100 6.67 -1.88 -9.89
N LYS A 101 6.36 -0.58 -9.86
CA LYS A 101 4.99 -0.11 -9.61
C LYS A 101 4.03 -0.54 -10.73
N ASN A 102 4.48 -0.45 -12.00
CA ASN A 102 3.68 -0.88 -13.14
C ASN A 102 3.45 -2.40 -13.14
N ASN A 103 4.46 -3.20 -12.81
CA ASN A 103 4.32 -4.66 -12.71
C ASN A 103 3.28 -5.07 -11.64
N CYS A 104 3.19 -4.32 -10.55
CA CYS A 104 2.18 -4.57 -9.49
C CYS A 104 0.79 -4.04 -9.82
N GLN A 105 0.60 -3.22 -10.86
CA GLN A 105 -0.67 -2.58 -11.18
C GLN A 105 -1.80 -3.58 -11.43
N THR A 106 -1.52 -4.68 -12.12
CA THR A 106 -2.49 -5.76 -12.37
C THR A 106 -3.00 -6.36 -11.07
N TYR A 107 -2.11 -6.61 -10.10
CA TYR A 107 -2.50 -7.14 -8.79
C TYR A 107 -3.34 -6.13 -7.99
N ASN A 108 -3.01 -4.83 -8.07
CA ASN A 108 -3.81 -3.78 -7.45
C ASN A 108 -5.22 -3.74 -8.02
N PHE A 109 -5.35 -3.86 -9.33
CA PHE A 109 -6.65 -3.93 -9.98
C PHE A 109 -7.44 -5.18 -9.55
N GLN A 110 -6.78 -6.35 -9.50
CA GLN A 110 -7.41 -7.60 -9.08
C GLN A 110 -7.90 -7.55 -7.62
N GLU A 111 -7.13 -6.97 -6.70
CA GLU A 111 -7.59 -6.79 -5.32
C GLU A 111 -8.79 -5.85 -5.23
N LEU A 112 -8.72 -4.68 -5.89
CA LEU A 112 -9.83 -3.72 -5.88
C LEU A 112 -11.10 -4.27 -6.51
N SER A 113 -11.00 -5.07 -7.58
CA SER A 113 -12.16 -5.68 -8.24
C SER A 113 -12.90 -6.71 -7.36
N ARG A 114 -12.23 -7.28 -6.35
CA ARG A 114 -12.84 -8.19 -5.37
C ARG A 114 -13.64 -7.46 -4.28
N LEU A 115 -13.39 -6.16 -4.08
CA LEU A 115 -14.07 -5.33 -3.07
C LEU A 115 -15.37 -4.75 -3.63
N GLN A 116 -16.40 -5.56 -3.72
CA GLN A 116 -17.67 -5.19 -4.38
C GLN A 116 -18.40 -4.02 -3.71
N ASN A 117 -18.21 -3.84 -2.40
CA ASN A 117 -18.81 -2.77 -1.61
C ASN A 117 -17.95 -1.51 -1.48
N LEU A 118 -16.79 -1.46 -2.12
CA LEU A 118 -15.82 -0.37 -2.01
C LEU A 118 -16.44 1.00 -2.32
N LYS A 119 -16.24 1.97 -1.42
CA LYS A 119 -16.69 3.35 -1.54
C LYS A 119 -15.55 4.35 -1.45
N VAL A 120 -14.52 4.00 -0.67
CA VAL A 120 -13.40 4.91 -0.40
C VAL A 120 -12.08 4.18 -0.52
N ILE A 121 -11.15 4.77 -1.25
CA ILE A 121 -9.74 4.41 -1.22
C ILE A 121 -9.00 5.51 -0.46
N ILE A 122 -8.25 5.15 0.57
CA ILE A 122 -7.36 6.06 1.29
C ILE A 122 -5.93 5.75 0.89
N THR A 123 -5.20 6.74 0.40
CA THR A 123 -3.79 6.59 0.04
C THR A 123 -2.87 7.27 1.04
N LEU A 124 -1.84 6.56 1.47
CA LEU A 124 -0.83 7.04 2.40
C LEU A 124 0.43 7.46 1.63
N GLY A 125 0.53 8.74 1.35
CA GLY A 125 1.61 9.38 0.60
C GLY A 125 1.34 9.59 -0.88
N GLU A 126 2.06 10.57 -1.45
CA GLU A 126 1.85 11.01 -2.84
C GLU A 126 2.11 9.91 -3.88
N VAL A 127 3.10 9.03 -3.64
CA VAL A 127 3.40 7.96 -4.60
C VAL A 127 2.27 6.95 -4.70
N ALA A 128 1.67 6.57 -3.58
CA ALA A 128 0.48 5.71 -3.56
C ALA A 128 -0.70 6.41 -4.27
N TYR A 129 -0.93 7.68 -3.96
CA TYR A 129 -1.95 8.50 -4.61
C TYR A 129 -1.81 8.51 -6.14
N ARG A 130 -0.60 8.82 -6.66
CA ARG A 130 -0.33 8.84 -8.10
C ARG A 130 -0.61 7.50 -8.79
N GLN A 131 -0.34 6.38 -8.11
CA GLN A 131 -0.62 5.07 -8.70
C GLN A 131 -2.12 4.77 -8.76
N ILE A 132 -2.90 5.18 -7.75
CA ILE A 132 -4.36 5.01 -7.78
C ILE A 132 -4.99 5.92 -8.83
N ILE A 133 -4.60 7.20 -8.92
CA ILE A 133 -5.04 8.13 -9.97
C ILE A 133 -4.79 7.51 -11.36
N LYS A 134 -3.57 6.98 -11.58
CA LYS A 134 -3.21 6.32 -12.84
C LYS A 134 -4.05 5.06 -13.12
N LEU A 135 -4.35 4.27 -12.09
CA LEU A 135 -5.16 3.05 -12.24
C LEU A 135 -6.59 3.33 -12.72
N TYR A 136 -7.10 4.52 -12.40
CA TYR A 136 -8.44 5.00 -12.80
C TYR A 136 -8.42 5.96 -13.99
N ASP A 137 -7.30 6.05 -14.73
CA ASP A 137 -7.12 6.92 -15.90
C ASP A 137 -7.43 8.41 -15.63
N ILE A 138 -7.18 8.87 -14.42
CA ILE A 138 -7.36 10.27 -14.03
C ILE A 138 -6.07 11.05 -14.23
N GLU A 139 -6.14 12.21 -14.86
CA GLU A 139 -4.99 13.06 -15.14
C GLU A 139 -4.47 13.72 -13.85
N TYR A 140 -3.20 13.46 -13.50
CA TYR A 140 -2.58 14.00 -12.28
C TYR A 140 -2.53 15.53 -12.23
N ASN A 141 -2.31 16.20 -13.36
CA ASN A 141 -2.17 17.67 -13.39
C ASN A 141 -3.43 18.41 -12.95
N THR A 142 -4.61 17.81 -13.18
CA THR A 142 -5.90 18.33 -12.73
C THR A 142 -6.24 17.96 -11.29
N HIS A 143 -5.59 16.90 -10.76
CA HIS A 143 -5.84 16.35 -9.44
C HIS A 143 -4.52 16.12 -8.69
N LYS A 144 -3.80 17.22 -8.41
CA LYS A 144 -2.53 17.15 -7.67
C LYS A 144 -2.75 16.65 -6.24
N PHE A 145 -1.76 15.93 -5.74
CA PHE A 145 -1.75 15.47 -4.36
C PHE A 145 -1.85 16.64 -3.36
N LYS A 146 -2.77 16.52 -2.43
CA LYS A 146 -2.91 17.42 -1.27
C LYS A 146 -3.48 16.60 -0.11
N HIS A 147 -2.91 16.71 1.07
CA HIS A 147 -3.43 16.03 2.27
C HIS A 147 -4.89 16.42 2.54
N GLY A 148 -5.72 15.43 2.87
CA GLY A 148 -7.15 15.61 3.12
C GLY A 148 -8.00 15.87 1.87
N ASN A 149 -7.39 15.88 0.66
CA ASN A 149 -8.16 16.07 -0.56
C ASN A 149 -9.00 14.84 -0.92
N VAL A 150 -10.19 15.09 -1.47
CA VAL A 150 -11.11 14.06 -1.96
C VAL A 150 -11.25 14.19 -3.47
N VAL A 151 -11.00 13.11 -4.19
CA VAL A 151 -11.15 13.02 -5.65
C VAL A 151 -12.15 11.91 -5.98
N LYS A 152 -13.14 12.20 -6.81
CA LYS A 152 -14.08 11.21 -7.33
C LYS A 152 -13.38 10.38 -8.40
N LEU A 153 -13.13 9.09 -8.13
CA LEU A 153 -12.50 8.18 -9.10
C LEU A 153 -13.51 7.69 -10.16
N ASN A 154 -14.74 7.43 -9.72
CA ASN A 154 -15.88 7.07 -10.57
C ASN A 154 -17.18 7.34 -9.80
N GLU A 155 -18.35 6.90 -10.35
CA GLU A 155 -19.66 7.13 -9.72
C GLU A 155 -19.82 6.50 -8.32
N LYS A 156 -18.98 5.53 -7.96
CA LYS A 156 -19.12 4.75 -6.72
C LYS A 156 -17.99 4.98 -5.72
N ILE A 157 -16.80 5.37 -6.18
CA ILE A 157 -15.56 5.33 -5.38
C ILE A 157 -14.93 6.71 -5.33
N ASN A 158 -14.63 7.17 -4.11
CA ASN A 158 -13.84 8.35 -3.84
C ASN A 158 -12.42 7.97 -3.39
N LEU A 159 -11.44 8.78 -3.74
CA LEU A 159 -10.06 8.70 -3.28
C LEU A 159 -9.80 9.80 -2.26
N ILE A 160 -9.33 9.43 -1.10
CA ILE A 160 -8.85 10.36 -0.08
C ILE A 160 -7.33 10.24 0.01
N SER A 161 -6.63 11.37 -0.05
CA SER A 161 -5.19 11.42 0.05
C SER A 161 -4.73 11.89 1.42
N SER A 162 -3.80 11.15 2.04
CA SER A 162 -3.12 11.53 3.27
C SER A 162 -1.61 11.55 3.07
N TYR A 163 -0.89 12.39 3.82
CA TYR A 163 0.53 12.17 4.00
C TYR A 163 0.79 10.78 4.56
N HIS A 164 1.98 10.24 4.30
CA HIS A 164 2.37 8.96 4.86
C HIS A 164 2.53 9.08 6.39
N CYS A 165 1.96 8.15 7.14
CA CYS A 165 2.02 8.08 8.61
C CYS A 165 3.40 7.63 9.13
N SER A 166 4.48 8.17 8.56
CA SER A 166 5.84 7.93 8.99
C SER A 166 6.21 8.78 10.20
N LYS A 167 7.11 8.26 11.04
CA LYS A 167 7.64 8.98 12.19
C LYS A 167 8.18 10.37 11.81
N LEU A 168 8.77 10.51 10.61
CA LEU A 168 9.24 11.80 10.11
C LEU A 168 8.10 12.81 9.90
N ASN A 169 7.01 12.39 9.25
CA ASN A 169 5.89 13.30 8.97
C ASN A 169 5.17 13.72 10.25
N ILE A 170 5.04 12.83 11.22
CA ILE A 170 4.46 13.14 12.54
C ILE A 170 5.36 14.10 13.30
N ASN A 171 6.65 13.80 13.41
CA ASN A 171 7.60 14.67 14.12
C ASN A 171 7.75 16.06 13.48
N THR A 172 7.44 16.20 12.21
CA THR A 172 7.45 17.49 11.48
C THR A 172 6.08 18.16 11.41
N HIS A 173 5.09 17.65 12.16
CA HIS A 173 3.71 18.18 12.22
C HIS A 173 3.04 18.32 10.84
N LYS A 174 3.33 17.39 9.92
CA LYS A 174 2.63 17.31 8.62
C LYS A 174 1.29 16.61 8.71
N ILE A 175 1.15 15.73 9.71
CA ILE A 175 -0.07 15.03 10.12
C ILE A 175 -0.14 14.99 11.64
#